data_483baeadfdd3ec21473ac0fa87b5c779
#
_entry.id   483baeadfdd3ec21473ac0fa87b5c779
#
_cell.length_a   1.000
_cell.length_b   1.000
_cell.length_c   1.000
_cell.angle_alpha   90.00
_cell.angle_beta   90.00
_cell.angle_gamma   90.00
#
_symmetry.space_group_name_H-M   'P 1'
#
loop_
_entity.id
_entity.type
_entity.pdbx_description
1 polymer ?
#
loop_
_entity_poly.entity_id
_entity_poly.type
_entity_poly.pdbx_seq_one_letter_code
_entity_poly.pdbx_strand_id
1 'polypeptide(L)'
;MNKLRMVGVVALMVAGLLGAGCARGSGPAADTVTPETLRAHTEFLADDLLEGRAPASRGSELAATYIAAQFRRLGLEPAGEDGTYFQSVPVVGKTVTNTPRLRAFGRGRRLSFQYQNDFVAETDLEQASLAVRGELVFAGYGITAPEFDWDDFKDVNVEGKILLLLVNDPPAPDEEPELFGGKALTYYGRWTYKYEEAARQGAAGAILIHTTESAGYPWKVVQSSWTGEQFSLERGPNSPPPLPLKSWVSREAATKILGLVGETLEELQQVATRRDFQPIPLGITVSTQLRQTVRRIASPNVAGLLRGGARAEQYVAYMAHYDHLGMSQAANGDAIYNGAADNAVGVAALLTIAEAFARAPQPPQRSILFLAVTAEESGLLGSAYYAQNPLLPLAQTAAVVNIDGANTIGPTRDITVVGYGKSDLDGVVEAAAGALGMTVKPDQFPEQGFFYRSDQFSLAKVGVPAIYLDPGLEVIGKPEDYGKQKHNEYVANDYHQPSDEIKPDWDWSGTVQHTRLLLDIGWRVAQQQELPRWNESAEFKAARDASLE
;
A
#
# COMPACT_ATOMS: atom_id res chain seq x y z
N MET A 1 47.80 57.34 71.38
CA MET A 1 48.78 56.46 70.76
C MET A 1 48.20 55.01 70.75
N ASN A 2 47.42 54.63 69.79
CA ASN A 2 46.98 53.26 69.63
C ASN A 2 46.75 53.00 68.14
N LYS A 3 47.53 52.08 67.58
CA LYS A 3 47.44 51.71 66.20
C LYS A 3 46.41 50.57 66.09
N LEU A 4 45.33 50.82 65.41
CA LEU A 4 44.37 49.81 65.06
C LEU A 4 44.84 49.09 63.80
N ARG A 5 45.04 47.75 63.85
CA ARG A 5 45.30 46.90 62.72
C ARG A 5 44.00 46.43 62.12
N MET A 6 43.80 46.74 60.85
CA MET A 6 42.69 46.29 60.06
C MET A 6 43.04 44.93 59.42
N VAL A 7 42.33 43.85 59.77
CA VAL A 7 42.43 42.53 59.19
C VAL A 7 41.48 42.47 58.01
N GLY A 8 42.05 42.37 56.78
CA GLY A 8 41.28 42.17 55.57
C GLY A 8 40.87 40.68 55.42
N VAL A 9 39.57 40.46 55.35
CA VAL A 9 39.02 39.16 54.97
C VAL A 9 38.96 39.09 53.44
N VAL A 10 39.75 38.20 52.83
CA VAL A 10 39.67 37.87 51.41
C VAL A 10 38.62 36.79 51.26
N ALA A 11 37.45 37.13 50.68
CA ALA A 11 36.44 36.16 50.29
C ALA A 11 36.84 35.57 48.94
N LEU A 12 37.21 34.28 48.89
CA LEU A 12 37.36 33.51 47.67
C LEU A 12 35.96 33.20 47.13
N MET A 13 35.55 33.83 46.02
CA MET A 13 34.43 33.35 45.20
C MET A 13 34.91 32.14 44.40
N VAL A 14 34.47 30.95 44.78
CA VAL A 14 34.52 29.76 43.92
C VAL A 14 33.36 29.89 42.92
N ALA A 15 33.68 30.34 41.70
CA ALA A 15 32.76 30.24 40.56
C ALA A 15 32.62 28.75 40.19
N GLY A 16 31.52 28.14 40.61
CA GLY A 16 31.11 26.84 40.12
C GLY A 16 30.74 26.92 38.63
N LEU A 17 31.61 26.44 37.77
CA LEU A 17 31.24 26.12 36.39
C LEU A 17 30.26 24.94 36.45
N LEU A 18 28.98 25.26 36.50
CA LEU A 18 27.91 24.33 36.12
C LEU A 18 28.07 24.10 34.61
N GLY A 19 28.71 23.00 34.27
CA GLY A 19 28.71 22.46 32.91
C GLY A 19 27.25 22.31 32.47
N ALA A 20 26.87 23.04 31.44
CA ALA A 20 25.66 22.78 30.68
C ALA A 20 25.84 21.40 30.04
N GLY A 21 25.49 20.36 30.78
CA GLY A 21 25.24 19.04 30.22
C GLY A 21 24.08 19.24 29.25
N CYS A 22 24.35 19.09 27.95
CA CYS A 22 23.30 18.91 26.97
C CYS A 22 22.38 17.83 27.53
N ALA A 23 21.19 18.19 27.96
CA ALA A 23 20.14 17.23 28.24
C ALA A 23 19.97 16.43 26.95
N ARG A 24 20.48 15.20 26.92
CA ARG A 24 20.12 14.24 25.86
C ARG A 24 18.61 14.17 25.91
N GLY A 25 17.96 14.58 24.80
CA GLY A 25 16.51 14.55 24.69
C GLY A 25 15.99 13.15 25.05
N SER A 26 14.84 13.09 25.68
CA SER A 26 14.19 11.81 26.06
C SER A 26 13.63 11.03 24.85
N GLY A 27 13.92 11.44 23.63
CA GLY A 27 13.42 10.89 22.38
C GLY A 27 14.28 9.75 21.80
N PRO A 28 13.86 9.18 20.68
CA PRO A 28 14.61 8.14 19.97
C PRO A 28 15.92 8.68 19.43
N ALA A 29 16.86 7.77 19.13
CA ALA A 29 18.19 8.15 18.65
C ALA A 29 18.16 8.53 17.17
N ALA A 30 17.64 9.71 16.85
CA ALA A 30 17.49 10.19 15.46
C ALA A 30 18.83 10.37 14.71
N ASP A 31 19.95 10.37 15.41
CA ASP A 31 21.31 10.39 14.86
C ASP A 31 21.68 9.07 14.16
N THR A 32 20.97 7.97 14.43
CA THR A 32 21.12 6.69 13.71
C THR A 32 20.54 6.72 12.30
N VAL A 33 19.63 7.66 12.03
CA VAL A 33 19.00 7.84 10.71
C VAL A 33 19.97 8.61 9.82
N THR A 34 20.79 7.87 9.09
CA THR A 34 21.81 8.41 8.18
C THR A 34 21.65 7.88 6.75
N PRO A 35 22.19 8.58 5.74
CA PRO A 35 22.19 8.10 4.36
C PRO A 35 22.83 6.71 4.23
N GLU A 36 23.95 6.47 4.95
CA GLU A 36 24.71 5.23 4.88
C GLU A 36 23.90 4.04 5.40
N THR A 37 23.19 4.22 6.53
CA THR A 37 22.33 3.16 7.10
C THR A 37 21.19 2.80 6.16
N LEU A 38 20.46 3.80 5.67
CA LEU A 38 19.35 3.61 4.74
C LEU A 38 19.80 2.96 3.44
N ARG A 39 20.88 3.47 2.87
CA ARG A 39 21.47 2.94 1.64
C ARG A 39 21.90 1.49 1.79
N ALA A 40 22.59 1.12 2.87
CA ALA A 40 23.07 -0.24 3.09
C ALA A 40 21.95 -1.28 3.16
N HIS A 41 20.82 -0.93 3.82
CA HIS A 41 19.65 -1.80 3.84
C HIS A 41 18.98 -1.88 2.47
N THR A 42 18.84 -0.75 1.76
CA THR A 42 18.22 -0.72 0.43
C THR A 42 19.05 -1.50 -0.59
N GLU A 43 20.38 -1.30 -0.61
CA GLU A 43 21.30 -2.03 -1.51
C GLU A 43 21.19 -3.54 -1.31
N PHE A 44 21.10 -4.01 -0.06
CA PHE A 44 20.91 -5.45 0.19
C PHE A 44 19.54 -5.94 -0.32
N LEU A 45 18.47 -5.21 -0.01
CA LEU A 45 17.11 -5.66 -0.33
C LEU A 45 16.77 -5.56 -1.83
N ALA A 46 17.40 -4.62 -2.54
CA ALA A 46 17.22 -4.45 -3.99
C ALA A 46 18.32 -5.15 -4.83
N ASP A 47 19.16 -6.01 -4.20
CA ASP A 47 20.20 -6.73 -4.92
C ASP A 47 19.61 -7.85 -5.80
N ASP A 48 20.18 -8.05 -6.99
CA ASP A 48 19.79 -9.10 -7.95
C ASP A 48 19.79 -10.50 -7.33
N LEU A 49 20.62 -10.76 -6.32
CA LEU A 49 20.67 -12.03 -5.61
C LEU A 49 19.36 -12.38 -4.88
N LEU A 50 18.50 -11.37 -4.65
CA LEU A 50 17.18 -11.59 -4.08
C LEU A 50 16.09 -11.83 -5.14
N GLU A 51 16.46 -11.89 -6.43
CA GLU A 51 15.58 -12.32 -7.51
C GLU A 51 14.23 -11.57 -7.52
N GLY A 52 14.22 -10.28 -7.12
CA GLY A 52 13.03 -9.44 -7.04
C GLY A 52 12.00 -9.85 -5.99
N ARG A 53 12.36 -10.65 -5.00
CA ARG A 53 11.62 -10.96 -3.75
C ARG A 53 10.16 -11.37 -3.90
N ALA A 54 9.79 -12.06 -5.01
CA ALA A 54 8.42 -12.55 -5.15
C ALA A 54 7.98 -13.38 -3.94
N PRO A 55 6.71 -13.32 -3.51
CA PRO A 55 6.22 -14.06 -2.35
C PRO A 55 6.57 -15.55 -2.41
N ALA A 56 6.99 -16.12 -1.28
CA ALA A 56 7.39 -17.54 -1.18
C ALA A 56 8.45 -17.99 -2.22
N SER A 57 9.30 -17.08 -2.67
CA SER A 57 10.51 -17.35 -3.43
C SER A 57 11.72 -17.40 -2.51
N ARG A 58 12.84 -17.93 -3.03
CA ARG A 58 14.12 -17.89 -2.31
C ARG A 58 14.53 -16.46 -1.95
N GLY A 59 14.30 -15.50 -2.85
CA GLY A 59 14.64 -14.09 -2.61
C GLY A 59 13.83 -13.50 -1.45
N SER A 60 12.52 -13.78 -1.39
CA SER A 60 11.69 -13.31 -0.27
C SER A 60 12.06 -13.99 1.05
N GLU A 61 12.43 -15.28 1.05
CA GLU A 61 12.92 -15.99 2.24
C GLU A 61 14.23 -15.38 2.77
N LEU A 62 15.15 -14.99 1.87
CA LEU A 62 16.38 -14.30 2.23
C LEU A 62 16.10 -12.92 2.82
N ALA A 63 15.18 -12.15 2.21
CA ALA A 63 14.76 -10.84 2.72
C ALA A 63 14.12 -10.96 4.12
N ALA A 64 13.18 -11.90 4.30
CA ALA A 64 12.54 -12.15 5.60
C ALA A 64 13.56 -12.57 6.68
N THR A 65 14.51 -13.45 6.32
CA THR A 65 15.58 -13.88 7.22
C THR A 65 16.52 -12.72 7.58
N TYR A 66 16.83 -11.86 6.64
CA TYR A 66 17.63 -10.65 6.86
C TYR A 66 16.93 -9.71 7.84
N ILE A 67 15.66 -9.41 7.63
CA ILE A 67 14.86 -8.53 8.50
C ILE A 67 14.81 -9.10 9.92
N ALA A 68 14.52 -10.40 10.08
CA ALA A 68 14.51 -11.07 11.37
C ALA A 68 15.88 -11.03 12.07
N ALA A 69 16.98 -11.17 11.31
CA ALA A 69 18.33 -11.05 11.84
C ALA A 69 18.64 -9.62 12.32
N GLN A 70 18.15 -8.58 11.60
CA GLN A 70 18.27 -7.19 12.06
C GLN A 70 17.46 -6.95 13.34
N PHE A 71 16.23 -7.42 13.44
CA PHE A 71 15.43 -7.30 14.66
C PHE A 71 16.13 -7.97 15.84
N ARG A 72 16.69 -9.17 15.64
CA ARG A 72 17.47 -9.86 16.68
C ARG A 72 18.72 -9.08 17.08
N ARG A 73 19.49 -8.53 16.11
CA ARG A 73 20.66 -7.69 16.37
C ARG A 73 20.34 -6.47 17.22
N LEU A 74 19.16 -5.91 17.02
CA LEU A 74 18.66 -4.75 17.76
C LEU A 74 18.09 -5.11 19.15
N GLY A 75 17.96 -6.39 19.48
CA GLY A 75 17.40 -6.85 20.74
C GLY A 75 15.88 -6.76 20.82
N LEU A 76 15.18 -6.68 19.71
CA LEU A 76 13.73 -6.76 19.67
C LEU A 76 13.26 -8.16 20.09
N GLU A 77 12.16 -8.24 20.80
CA GLU A 77 11.52 -9.51 21.13
C GLU A 77 10.90 -10.12 19.86
N PRO A 78 10.99 -11.44 19.65
CA PRO A 78 10.24 -12.11 18.61
C PRO A 78 8.73 -11.99 18.90
N ALA A 79 7.98 -11.45 17.93
CA ALA A 79 6.54 -11.23 18.03
C ALA A 79 5.73 -12.10 17.06
N GLY A 80 6.37 -13.03 16.36
CA GLY A 80 5.73 -13.99 15.48
C GLY A 80 5.21 -15.23 16.21
N GLU A 81 4.85 -16.24 15.43
CA GLU A 81 4.32 -17.51 15.94
C GLU A 81 5.42 -18.34 16.65
N ASP A 82 5.04 -19.11 17.65
CA ASP A 82 5.90 -20.06 18.37
C ASP A 82 7.22 -19.44 18.91
N GLY A 83 7.19 -18.16 19.29
CA GLY A 83 8.35 -17.43 19.80
C GLY A 83 9.40 -17.12 18.74
N THR A 84 9.03 -17.12 17.47
CA THR A 84 9.85 -16.69 16.34
C THR A 84 9.54 -15.25 15.92
N TYR A 85 10.24 -14.72 14.92
CA TYR A 85 9.88 -13.44 14.30
C TYR A 85 8.86 -13.60 13.17
N PHE A 86 8.42 -14.82 12.84
CA PHE A 86 7.66 -15.11 11.63
C PHE A 86 6.19 -15.39 11.96
N GLN A 87 5.29 -14.82 11.16
CA GLN A 87 3.89 -15.22 11.05
C GLN A 87 3.70 -15.87 9.69
N SER A 88 3.27 -17.11 9.66
CA SER A 88 3.10 -17.88 8.42
C SER A 88 1.81 -17.46 7.70
N VAL A 89 1.94 -16.81 6.55
CA VAL A 89 0.81 -16.40 5.72
C VAL A 89 0.57 -17.48 4.66
N PRO A 90 -0.54 -18.25 4.75
CA PRO A 90 -0.84 -19.31 3.80
C PRO A 90 -1.35 -18.70 2.50
N VAL A 91 -0.64 -18.94 1.39
CA VAL A 91 -0.99 -18.43 0.07
C VAL A 91 -1.08 -19.52 -0.97
N VAL A 92 -1.90 -19.29 -1.98
CA VAL A 92 -2.05 -20.14 -3.16
C VAL A 92 -1.45 -19.42 -4.35
N GLY A 93 -0.34 -19.93 -4.84
CA GLY A 93 0.31 -19.45 -6.07
C GLY A 93 -0.28 -20.14 -7.29
N LYS A 94 -0.62 -19.35 -8.30
CA LYS A 94 -1.20 -19.79 -9.58
C LYS A 94 -0.39 -19.22 -10.73
N THR A 95 0.15 -20.09 -11.59
CA THR A 95 0.91 -19.68 -12.78
C THR A 95 0.22 -20.15 -14.03
N VAL A 96 -0.15 -19.23 -14.90
CA VAL A 96 -0.73 -19.56 -16.23
C VAL A 96 0.35 -20.19 -17.10
N THR A 97 0.09 -21.40 -17.62
CA THR A 97 1.06 -22.22 -18.35
C THR A 97 0.79 -22.33 -19.86
N ASN A 98 -0.36 -21.83 -20.33
CA ASN A 98 -0.66 -21.72 -21.76
C ASN A 98 -0.56 -20.27 -22.21
N THR A 99 -0.74 -20.02 -23.52
CA THR A 99 -0.96 -18.68 -24.07
C THR A 99 -2.46 -18.49 -24.30
N PRO A 100 -3.21 -17.93 -23.32
CA PRO A 100 -4.65 -17.75 -23.46
C PRO A 100 -5.01 -16.87 -24.66
N ARG A 101 -6.24 -17.04 -25.14
CA ARG A 101 -6.84 -16.13 -26.13
C ARG A 101 -8.20 -15.72 -25.62
N LEU A 102 -8.42 -14.42 -25.51
CA LEU A 102 -9.77 -13.89 -25.30
C LEU A 102 -10.45 -13.80 -26.67
N ARG A 103 -11.60 -14.44 -26.81
CA ARG A 103 -12.39 -14.40 -28.05
C ARG A 103 -13.70 -13.69 -27.78
N ALA A 104 -14.07 -12.77 -28.66
CA ALA A 104 -15.35 -12.08 -28.64
C ALA A 104 -16.11 -12.37 -29.95
N PHE A 105 -17.39 -12.68 -29.83
CA PHE A 105 -18.29 -12.93 -30.94
C PHE A 105 -19.57 -12.08 -30.82
N GLY A 106 -19.87 -11.29 -31.84
CA GLY A 106 -21.07 -10.43 -31.91
C GLY A 106 -21.42 -10.10 -33.35
N ARG A 107 -22.72 -10.01 -33.67
CA ARG A 107 -23.25 -9.68 -35.02
C ARG A 107 -22.57 -10.49 -36.15
N GLY A 108 -22.35 -11.80 -35.93
CA GLY A 108 -21.72 -12.68 -36.92
C GLY A 108 -20.21 -12.52 -37.10
N ARG A 109 -19.57 -11.60 -36.39
CA ARG A 109 -18.13 -11.35 -36.44
C ARG A 109 -17.43 -11.94 -35.24
N ARG A 110 -16.16 -12.37 -35.43
CA ARG A 110 -15.31 -12.92 -34.36
C ARG A 110 -14.01 -12.13 -34.28
N LEU A 111 -13.60 -11.80 -33.04
CA LEU A 111 -12.30 -11.22 -32.73
C LEU A 111 -11.52 -12.16 -31.81
N SER A 112 -10.20 -12.08 -31.84
CA SER A 112 -9.31 -12.82 -30.94
C SER A 112 -8.19 -11.89 -30.48
N PHE A 113 -7.99 -11.82 -29.17
CA PHE A 113 -7.06 -10.93 -28.48
C PHE A 113 -5.89 -11.72 -27.94
N GLN A 114 -4.71 -11.06 -27.91
CA GLN A 114 -3.46 -11.67 -27.50
C GLN A 114 -3.22 -11.42 -26.01
N TYR A 115 -2.86 -12.50 -25.29
CA TYR A 115 -2.49 -12.43 -23.88
C TYR A 115 -1.29 -11.50 -23.68
N GLN A 116 -1.30 -10.74 -22.60
CA GLN A 116 -0.38 -9.65 -22.21
C GLN A 116 -0.53 -8.38 -23.07
N ASN A 117 -0.60 -8.50 -24.40
CA ASN A 117 -0.69 -7.32 -25.27
C ASN A 117 -2.06 -6.63 -25.21
N ASP A 118 -3.13 -7.43 -25.36
CA ASP A 118 -4.51 -6.93 -25.43
C ASP A 118 -5.28 -7.15 -24.13
N PHE A 119 -4.92 -8.20 -23.37
CA PHE A 119 -5.57 -8.55 -22.12
C PHE A 119 -4.65 -9.37 -21.21
N VAL A 120 -4.97 -9.37 -19.92
CA VAL A 120 -4.45 -10.30 -18.91
C VAL A 120 -5.62 -10.99 -18.21
N ALA A 121 -5.37 -12.16 -17.61
CA ALA A 121 -6.43 -12.93 -16.95
C ALA A 121 -5.87 -13.84 -15.87
N GLU A 122 -6.64 -13.96 -14.79
CA GLU A 122 -6.44 -14.91 -13.70
C GLU A 122 -7.78 -15.50 -13.23
N THR A 123 -7.75 -16.34 -12.20
CA THR A 123 -8.95 -16.94 -11.60
C THR A 123 -8.77 -17.15 -10.10
N ASP A 124 -9.84 -17.00 -9.33
CA ASP A 124 -9.84 -17.42 -7.92
C ASP A 124 -9.94 -18.94 -7.74
N LEU A 125 -10.30 -19.68 -8.80
CA LEU A 125 -10.46 -21.12 -8.72
C LEU A 125 -9.10 -21.84 -8.71
N GLU A 126 -8.97 -22.83 -7.84
CA GLU A 126 -7.77 -23.66 -7.68
C GLU A 126 -7.79 -24.89 -8.58
N GLN A 127 -8.17 -24.71 -9.83
CA GLN A 127 -8.27 -25.77 -10.84
C GLN A 127 -7.16 -25.64 -11.87
N ALA A 128 -6.58 -26.77 -12.29
CA ALA A 128 -5.51 -26.79 -13.29
C ALA A 128 -5.95 -26.32 -14.69
N SER A 129 -7.24 -26.33 -14.97
CA SER A 129 -7.79 -25.85 -16.24
C SER A 129 -9.17 -25.25 -16.02
N LEU A 130 -9.38 -24.07 -16.59
CA LEU A 130 -10.64 -23.34 -16.56
C LEU A 130 -11.01 -22.93 -17.99
N ALA A 131 -12.26 -23.20 -18.39
CA ALA A 131 -12.85 -22.63 -19.59
C ALA A 131 -14.05 -21.79 -19.18
N VAL A 132 -14.00 -20.50 -19.50
CA VAL A 132 -15.10 -19.57 -19.25
C VAL A 132 -15.71 -19.12 -20.57
N ARG A 133 -17.02 -19.15 -20.65
CA ARG A 133 -17.78 -18.60 -21.77
C ARG A 133 -19.10 -18.02 -21.23
N GLY A 134 -19.40 -16.78 -21.61
CA GLY A 134 -20.61 -16.12 -21.18
C GLY A 134 -21.00 -14.96 -22.09
N GLU A 135 -22.21 -14.48 -21.91
CA GLU A 135 -22.68 -13.22 -22.48
C GLU A 135 -21.96 -12.05 -21.77
N LEU A 136 -21.52 -11.08 -22.56
CA LEU A 136 -20.89 -9.85 -22.06
C LEU A 136 -21.96 -8.82 -21.75
N VAL A 137 -21.97 -8.37 -20.50
CA VAL A 137 -22.88 -7.34 -20.00
C VAL A 137 -22.06 -6.17 -19.51
N PHE A 138 -22.30 -4.97 -20.05
CA PHE A 138 -21.70 -3.76 -19.52
C PHE A 138 -22.48 -3.34 -18.26
N ALA A 139 -21.80 -3.34 -17.12
CA ALA A 139 -22.40 -3.03 -15.82
C ALA A 139 -21.80 -1.74 -15.18
N GLY A 140 -21.48 -0.75 -16.02
CA GLY A 140 -21.03 0.55 -15.58
C GLY A 140 -19.78 0.48 -14.73
N TYR A 141 -19.83 1.11 -13.56
CA TYR A 141 -18.76 1.05 -12.57
C TYR A 141 -18.87 -0.19 -11.66
N GLY A 142 -19.96 -0.95 -11.73
CA GLY A 142 -20.18 -2.17 -10.95
C GLY A 142 -20.22 -1.91 -9.45
N ILE A 143 -20.92 -0.88 -9.02
CA ILE A 143 -20.96 -0.41 -7.63
C ILE A 143 -22.35 -0.66 -7.03
N THR A 144 -22.36 -1.19 -5.80
CA THR A 144 -23.50 -1.19 -4.89
C THR A 144 -23.10 -0.48 -3.61
N ALA A 145 -23.53 0.78 -3.44
CA ALA A 145 -23.17 1.68 -2.35
C ALA A 145 -24.42 2.37 -1.79
N PRO A 146 -25.17 1.70 -0.88
CA PRO A 146 -26.46 2.21 -0.39
C PRO A 146 -26.32 3.54 0.37
N GLU A 147 -25.18 3.84 1.00
CA GLU A 147 -24.92 5.12 1.67
C GLU A 147 -24.83 6.32 0.71
N PHE A 148 -24.56 6.05 -0.58
CA PHE A 148 -24.57 7.06 -1.65
C PHE A 148 -25.84 6.99 -2.50
N ASP A 149 -26.82 6.14 -2.11
CA ASP A 149 -28.01 5.84 -2.92
C ASP A 149 -27.63 5.42 -4.35
N TRP A 150 -26.58 4.56 -4.45
CA TRP A 150 -26.03 4.11 -5.72
C TRP A 150 -26.07 2.58 -5.84
N ASP A 151 -26.64 2.11 -6.94
CA ASP A 151 -26.66 0.71 -7.33
C ASP A 151 -26.63 0.59 -8.86
N ASP A 152 -25.53 0.09 -9.40
CA ASP A 152 -25.40 -0.13 -10.85
C ASP A 152 -26.21 -1.34 -11.33
N PHE A 153 -26.60 -2.25 -10.45
CA PHE A 153 -27.27 -3.50 -10.82
C PHE A 153 -28.79 -3.40 -10.81
N LYS A 154 -29.38 -2.67 -9.86
CA LYS A 154 -30.85 -2.39 -9.78
C LYS A 154 -31.74 -3.61 -10.04
N ASP A 155 -31.47 -4.71 -9.34
CA ASP A 155 -32.20 -5.98 -9.46
C ASP A 155 -32.09 -6.69 -10.84
N VAL A 156 -31.18 -6.22 -11.72
CA VAL A 156 -30.89 -6.94 -12.97
C VAL A 156 -30.02 -8.16 -12.66
N ASN A 157 -30.52 -9.35 -12.95
CA ASN A 157 -29.78 -10.59 -12.71
C ASN A 157 -28.60 -10.74 -13.69
N VAL A 158 -27.39 -10.66 -13.16
CA VAL A 158 -26.12 -10.85 -13.89
C VAL A 158 -25.44 -12.17 -13.55
N GLU A 159 -26.09 -13.08 -12.82
CA GLU A 159 -25.57 -14.39 -12.47
C GLU A 159 -25.16 -15.17 -13.72
N GLY A 160 -23.96 -15.75 -13.71
CA GLY A 160 -23.40 -16.50 -14.82
C GLY A 160 -22.98 -15.68 -16.04
N LYS A 161 -23.15 -14.34 -16.02
CA LYS A 161 -22.68 -13.44 -17.08
C LYS A 161 -21.22 -13.07 -16.88
N ILE A 162 -20.59 -12.48 -17.90
CA ILE A 162 -19.29 -11.85 -17.81
C ILE A 162 -19.51 -10.35 -17.84
N LEU A 163 -19.05 -9.66 -16.79
CA LEU A 163 -19.24 -8.23 -16.66
C LEU A 163 -18.11 -7.48 -17.37
N LEU A 164 -18.43 -6.43 -18.09
CA LEU A 164 -17.49 -5.43 -18.59
C LEU A 164 -17.66 -4.19 -17.74
N LEU A 165 -16.59 -3.80 -17.03
CA LEU A 165 -16.65 -2.79 -15.98
C LEU A 165 -15.65 -1.65 -16.22
N LEU A 166 -16.04 -0.46 -15.84
CA LEU A 166 -15.16 0.70 -15.68
C LEU A 166 -14.44 0.63 -14.33
N VAL A 167 -13.25 1.21 -14.28
CA VAL A 167 -12.50 1.44 -13.05
C VAL A 167 -12.80 2.86 -12.54
N ASN A 168 -12.53 3.13 -11.29
CA ASN A 168 -12.86 4.33 -10.54
C ASN A 168 -14.33 4.41 -10.10
N ASP A 169 -14.65 5.49 -9.39
CA ASP A 169 -16.01 5.88 -9.05
C ASP A 169 -16.66 6.62 -10.22
N PRO A 170 -17.99 6.66 -10.30
CA PRO A 170 -18.66 7.61 -11.18
C PRO A 170 -18.19 9.04 -10.84
N PRO A 171 -17.89 9.87 -11.83
CA PRO A 171 -17.53 11.26 -11.56
C PRO A 171 -18.70 11.99 -10.88
N ALA A 172 -18.38 12.75 -9.82
CA ALA A 172 -19.36 13.56 -9.12
C ALA A 172 -19.92 14.65 -10.06
N PRO A 173 -21.25 14.74 -10.24
CA PRO A 173 -21.86 15.80 -11.05
C PRO A 173 -21.81 17.14 -10.30
N ASP A 174 -21.96 18.26 -11.04
CA ASP A 174 -21.93 19.61 -10.45
C ASP A 174 -23.01 19.81 -9.37
N GLU A 175 -24.14 19.10 -9.47
CA GLU A 175 -25.24 19.15 -8.52
C GLU A 175 -24.95 18.37 -7.22
N GLU A 176 -24.04 17.41 -7.26
CA GLU A 176 -23.65 16.56 -6.14
C GLU A 176 -22.10 16.45 -6.05
N PRO A 177 -21.40 17.55 -5.77
CA PRO A 177 -19.93 17.59 -5.86
C PRO A 177 -19.21 16.68 -4.86
N GLU A 178 -19.91 16.24 -3.82
CA GLU A 178 -19.37 15.33 -2.78
C GLU A 178 -19.73 13.85 -3.01
N LEU A 179 -20.39 13.52 -4.12
CA LEU A 179 -20.71 12.13 -4.45
C LEU A 179 -19.42 11.30 -4.53
N PHE A 180 -19.38 10.15 -3.84
CA PHE A 180 -18.19 9.30 -3.68
C PHE A 180 -16.94 10.05 -3.18
N GLY A 181 -17.11 11.13 -2.38
CA GLY A 181 -16.00 11.95 -1.91
C GLY A 181 -15.44 12.92 -2.95
N GLY A 182 -16.19 13.23 -3.98
CA GLY A 182 -15.86 14.24 -4.98
C GLY A 182 -14.74 13.79 -5.92
N LYS A 183 -13.55 14.39 -5.79
CA LYS A 183 -12.39 14.02 -6.61
C LYS A 183 -11.60 12.85 -6.04
N ALA A 184 -11.77 12.54 -4.76
CA ALA A 184 -11.06 11.45 -4.12
C ALA A 184 -11.67 10.11 -4.53
N LEU A 185 -10.83 9.16 -4.89
CA LEU A 185 -11.28 7.80 -5.16
C LEU A 185 -11.69 7.13 -3.83
N THR A 186 -12.86 6.48 -3.82
CA THR A 186 -13.29 5.62 -2.71
C THR A 186 -12.84 4.18 -2.92
N TYR A 187 -13.10 3.30 -1.92
CA TYR A 187 -12.86 1.86 -2.12
C TYR A 187 -13.71 1.27 -3.25
N TYR A 188 -14.90 1.80 -3.50
CA TYR A 188 -15.77 1.39 -4.61
C TYR A 188 -15.10 1.57 -5.97
N GLY A 189 -14.25 2.59 -6.14
CA GLY A 189 -13.52 2.85 -7.37
C GLY A 189 -12.35 1.90 -7.62
N ARG A 190 -11.89 1.17 -6.59
CA ARG A 190 -10.75 0.25 -6.70
C ARG A 190 -11.09 -0.96 -7.59
N TRP A 191 -10.12 -1.37 -8.40
CA TRP A 191 -10.26 -2.56 -9.24
C TRP A 191 -10.51 -3.85 -8.44
N THR A 192 -9.98 -3.95 -7.23
CA THR A 192 -10.25 -5.05 -6.30
C THR A 192 -11.72 -5.15 -5.96
N TYR A 193 -12.36 -4.03 -5.62
CA TYR A 193 -13.79 -3.98 -5.33
C TYR A 193 -14.64 -4.48 -6.52
N LYS A 194 -14.25 -4.13 -7.76
CA LYS A 194 -15.00 -4.55 -8.96
C LYS A 194 -15.09 -6.08 -9.09
N TYR A 195 -13.98 -6.78 -8.78
CA TYR A 195 -13.99 -8.24 -8.77
C TYR A 195 -14.75 -8.81 -7.58
N GLU A 196 -14.62 -8.20 -6.41
CA GLU A 196 -15.39 -8.61 -5.22
C GLU A 196 -16.89 -8.47 -5.46
N GLU A 197 -17.33 -7.35 -6.04
CA GLU A 197 -18.76 -7.11 -6.32
C GLU A 197 -19.26 -8.06 -7.41
N ALA A 198 -18.53 -8.24 -8.51
CA ALA A 198 -18.87 -9.22 -9.53
C ALA A 198 -19.06 -10.64 -8.95
N ALA A 199 -18.22 -11.02 -7.99
CA ALA A 199 -18.33 -12.30 -7.29
C ALA A 199 -19.58 -12.35 -6.39
N ARG A 200 -19.90 -11.27 -5.66
CA ARG A 200 -21.13 -11.14 -4.85
C ARG A 200 -22.40 -11.26 -5.70
N GLN A 201 -22.36 -10.69 -6.91
CA GLN A 201 -23.45 -10.77 -7.89
C GLN A 201 -23.54 -12.12 -8.64
N GLY A 202 -22.66 -13.09 -8.32
CA GLY A 202 -22.67 -14.42 -8.93
C GLY A 202 -22.22 -14.45 -10.40
N ALA A 203 -21.47 -13.46 -10.86
CA ALA A 203 -20.97 -13.40 -12.23
C ALA A 203 -20.01 -14.55 -12.54
N ALA A 204 -19.96 -15.02 -13.78
CA ALA A 204 -18.97 -15.99 -14.26
C ALA A 204 -17.60 -15.35 -14.48
N GLY A 205 -17.51 -14.02 -14.47
CA GLY A 205 -16.27 -13.29 -14.58
C GLY A 205 -16.47 -11.80 -14.69
N ALA A 206 -15.39 -11.05 -14.54
CA ALA A 206 -15.36 -9.61 -14.80
C ALA A 206 -14.12 -9.25 -15.64
N ILE A 207 -14.32 -8.33 -16.56
CA ILE A 207 -13.31 -7.76 -17.45
C ILE A 207 -13.30 -6.25 -17.19
N LEU A 208 -12.18 -5.76 -16.66
CA LEU A 208 -12.00 -4.34 -16.40
C LEU A 208 -11.40 -3.66 -17.63
N ILE A 209 -11.90 -2.47 -17.97
CA ILE A 209 -11.35 -1.66 -19.05
C ILE A 209 -10.23 -0.80 -18.48
N HIS A 210 -9.01 -1.01 -18.98
CA HIS A 210 -7.87 -0.16 -18.63
C HIS A 210 -7.81 1.08 -19.50
N THR A 211 -7.73 2.24 -18.86
CA THR A 211 -7.21 3.49 -19.45
C THR A 211 -6.14 4.04 -18.51
N THR A 212 -5.14 4.75 -19.05
CA THR A 212 -4.10 5.34 -18.21
C THR A 212 -4.69 6.36 -17.23
N GLU A 213 -5.71 7.06 -17.65
CA GLU A 213 -6.41 8.08 -16.84
C GLU A 213 -7.13 7.45 -15.63
N SER A 214 -7.81 6.32 -15.83
CA SER A 214 -8.57 5.68 -14.75
C SER A 214 -7.70 4.83 -13.84
N ALA A 215 -6.62 4.22 -14.36
CA ALA A 215 -5.73 3.38 -13.55
C ALA A 215 -4.66 4.20 -12.81
N GLY A 216 -4.28 5.38 -13.34
CA GLY A 216 -3.19 6.19 -12.84
C GLY A 216 -1.80 5.71 -13.32
N TYR A 217 -1.73 4.67 -14.16
CA TYR A 217 -0.50 4.08 -14.71
C TYR A 217 -0.73 3.50 -16.11
N PRO A 218 0.34 3.33 -16.92
CA PRO A 218 0.22 2.79 -18.28
C PRO A 218 -0.05 1.28 -18.28
N TRP A 219 -0.56 0.76 -19.42
CA TRP A 219 -0.88 -0.67 -19.61
C TRP A 219 0.28 -1.62 -19.26
N LYS A 220 1.53 -1.22 -19.46
CA LYS A 220 2.70 -2.04 -19.14
C LYS A 220 2.77 -2.43 -17.64
N VAL A 221 2.23 -1.60 -16.73
CA VAL A 221 2.13 -1.92 -15.31
C VAL A 221 1.17 -3.08 -15.09
N VAL A 222 0.01 -3.10 -15.77
CA VAL A 222 -0.90 -4.24 -15.73
C VAL A 222 -0.23 -5.49 -16.30
N GLN A 223 0.53 -5.35 -17.40
CA GLN A 223 1.26 -6.47 -17.98
C GLN A 223 2.24 -7.10 -16.99
N SER A 224 3.07 -6.29 -16.32
CA SER A 224 4.06 -6.80 -15.35
C SER A 224 3.39 -7.38 -14.11
N SER A 225 2.42 -6.69 -13.51
CA SER A 225 1.77 -7.11 -12.27
C SER A 225 0.85 -8.34 -12.43
N TRP A 226 0.27 -8.56 -13.63
CA TRP A 226 -0.69 -9.64 -13.89
C TRP A 226 -0.11 -10.80 -14.71
N THR A 227 1.22 -10.90 -14.78
CA THR A 227 1.94 -12.01 -15.41
C THR A 227 2.88 -12.66 -14.41
N GLY A 228 3.31 -13.90 -14.70
CA GLY A 228 4.04 -14.67 -13.72
C GLY A 228 3.11 -15.41 -12.77
N GLU A 229 3.58 -15.70 -11.57
CA GLU A 229 2.78 -16.34 -10.53
C GLU A 229 1.93 -15.30 -9.81
N GLN A 230 0.63 -15.55 -9.73
CA GLN A 230 -0.34 -14.72 -9.01
C GLN A 230 -0.70 -15.40 -7.69
N PHE A 231 -0.80 -14.63 -6.63
CA PHE A 231 -1.08 -15.16 -5.30
C PHE A 231 -2.46 -14.75 -4.79
N SER A 232 -3.02 -15.58 -3.93
CA SER A 232 -4.20 -15.28 -3.13
C SER A 232 -4.06 -15.95 -1.77
N LEU A 233 -4.74 -15.45 -0.73
CA LEU A 233 -4.82 -16.18 0.54
C LEU A 233 -5.50 -17.52 0.32
N GLU A 234 -5.08 -18.55 1.08
CA GLU A 234 -5.77 -19.82 1.10
C GLU A 234 -7.21 -19.63 1.58
N ARG A 235 -8.16 -20.21 0.86
CA ARG A 235 -9.58 -19.98 1.12
C ARG A 235 -10.07 -20.81 2.29
N GLY A 236 -10.67 -20.17 3.26
CA GLY A 236 -11.36 -20.80 4.39
C GLY A 236 -12.87 -20.87 4.19
N PRO A 237 -13.59 -21.45 5.16
CA PRO A 237 -15.06 -21.58 5.09
C PRO A 237 -15.82 -20.27 4.96
N ASN A 238 -15.25 -19.18 5.47
CA ASN A 238 -15.84 -17.84 5.48
C ASN A 238 -15.29 -16.92 4.38
N SER A 239 -14.50 -17.46 3.45
CA SER A 239 -13.99 -16.66 2.33
C SER A 239 -15.10 -16.18 1.42
N PRO A 240 -15.01 -14.97 0.84
CA PRO A 240 -15.96 -14.48 -0.15
C PRO A 240 -16.12 -15.45 -1.33
N PRO A 241 -17.23 -15.43 -2.09
CA PRO A 241 -17.38 -16.30 -3.26
C PRO A 241 -16.20 -16.10 -4.25
N PRO A 242 -15.70 -17.17 -4.91
CA PRO A 242 -14.64 -17.03 -5.89
C PRO A 242 -15.18 -16.49 -7.21
N LEU A 243 -14.42 -15.63 -7.88
CA LEU A 243 -14.73 -15.20 -9.23
C LEU A 243 -13.99 -16.10 -10.24
N PRO A 244 -14.70 -16.83 -11.13
CA PRO A 244 -14.07 -17.74 -12.09
C PRO A 244 -13.11 -17.05 -13.05
N LEU A 245 -13.42 -15.83 -13.53
CA LEU A 245 -12.54 -15.07 -14.41
C LEU A 245 -12.38 -13.65 -13.90
N LYS A 246 -11.14 -13.25 -13.62
CA LYS A 246 -10.72 -11.88 -13.46
C LYS A 246 -9.85 -11.49 -14.66
N SER A 247 -10.11 -10.39 -15.29
CA SER A 247 -9.39 -9.97 -16.50
C SER A 247 -9.36 -8.45 -16.61
N TRP A 248 -8.27 -7.96 -17.20
CA TRP A 248 -8.23 -6.60 -17.75
C TRP A 248 -8.11 -6.67 -19.26
N VAL A 249 -8.65 -5.68 -19.94
CA VAL A 249 -8.43 -5.43 -21.36
C VAL A 249 -7.88 -4.03 -21.56
N SER A 250 -6.97 -3.87 -22.52
CA SER A 250 -6.50 -2.55 -22.92
C SER A 250 -7.66 -1.72 -23.53
N ARG A 251 -7.52 -0.38 -23.54
CA ARG A 251 -8.49 0.51 -24.17
C ARG A 251 -8.75 0.12 -25.62
N GLU A 252 -7.69 -0.20 -26.37
CA GLU A 252 -7.77 -0.61 -27.77
C GLU A 252 -8.53 -1.92 -27.95
N ALA A 253 -8.33 -2.87 -27.05
CA ALA A 253 -9.06 -4.14 -27.07
C ALA A 253 -10.55 -3.92 -26.73
N ALA A 254 -10.85 -3.13 -25.70
CA ALA A 254 -12.22 -2.75 -25.35
C ALA A 254 -12.95 -2.05 -26.51
N THR A 255 -12.30 -1.07 -27.15
CA THR A 255 -12.86 -0.37 -28.33
C THR A 255 -13.19 -1.34 -29.47
N LYS A 256 -12.31 -2.32 -29.75
CA LYS A 256 -12.57 -3.34 -30.78
C LYS A 256 -13.74 -4.26 -30.39
N ILE A 257 -13.85 -4.65 -29.10
CA ILE A 257 -14.96 -5.47 -28.61
C ILE A 257 -16.29 -4.74 -28.81
N LEU A 258 -16.39 -3.50 -28.32
CA LEU A 258 -17.59 -2.66 -28.43
C LEU A 258 -17.97 -2.38 -29.89
N GLY A 259 -17.00 -2.16 -30.75
CA GLY A 259 -17.17 -1.98 -32.20
C GLY A 259 -17.81 -3.19 -32.92
N LEU A 260 -17.88 -4.39 -32.29
CA LEU A 260 -18.65 -5.52 -32.85
C LEU A 260 -20.13 -5.22 -32.93
N VAL A 261 -20.65 -4.42 -32.02
CA VAL A 261 -22.07 -4.10 -31.89
C VAL A 261 -22.39 -2.65 -32.23
N GLY A 262 -21.35 -1.84 -32.52
CA GLY A 262 -21.50 -0.44 -32.91
C GLY A 262 -21.58 0.51 -31.72
N GLU A 263 -21.20 0.06 -30.52
CA GLU A 263 -21.07 0.88 -29.31
C GLU A 263 -19.67 1.49 -29.23
N THR A 264 -19.55 2.63 -28.54
CA THR A 264 -18.28 3.27 -28.19
C THR A 264 -18.07 3.29 -26.68
N LEU A 265 -16.79 3.34 -26.26
CA LEU A 265 -16.47 3.43 -24.84
C LEU A 265 -16.98 4.73 -24.23
N GLU A 266 -16.88 5.83 -24.95
CA GLU A 266 -17.28 7.16 -24.53
C GLU A 266 -18.81 7.25 -24.28
N GLU A 267 -19.63 6.66 -25.17
CA GLU A 267 -21.09 6.60 -24.98
C GLU A 267 -21.46 5.76 -23.75
N LEU A 268 -20.81 4.61 -23.55
CA LEU A 268 -21.04 3.76 -22.40
C LEU A 268 -20.58 4.42 -21.08
N GLN A 269 -19.43 5.12 -21.09
CA GLN A 269 -18.99 5.91 -19.95
C GLN A 269 -20.03 6.98 -19.57
N GLN A 270 -20.58 7.69 -20.56
CA GLN A 270 -21.56 8.74 -20.33
C GLN A 270 -22.85 8.21 -19.71
N VAL A 271 -23.36 7.05 -20.16
CA VAL A 271 -24.60 6.49 -19.57
C VAL A 271 -24.36 5.90 -18.18
N ALA A 272 -23.14 5.39 -17.91
CA ALA A 272 -22.76 4.83 -16.62
C ALA A 272 -22.66 5.87 -15.48
N THR A 273 -22.59 7.19 -15.80
CA THR A 273 -22.61 8.24 -14.78
C THR A 273 -23.99 8.55 -14.22
N ARG A 274 -25.02 7.95 -14.77
CA ARG A 274 -26.42 8.28 -14.44
C ARG A 274 -26.92 7.41 -13.30
N ARG A 275 -27.63 8.00 -12.36
CA ARG A 275 -28.27 7.25 -11.25
C ARG A 275 -29.31 6.23 -11.72
N ASP A 276 -29.94 6.43 -12.88
CA ASP A 276 -30.89 5.49 -13.48
C ASP A 276 -30.25 4.44 -14.39
N PHE A 277 -28.91 4.39 -14.44
CA PHE A 277 -28.18 3.37 -15.20
C PHE A 277 -28.61 1.95 -14.78
N GLN A 278 -28.69 1.06 -15.74
CA GLN A 278 -28.89 -0.38 -15.56
C GLN A 278 -27.92 -1.16 -16.45
N PRO A 279 -27.52 -2.39 -16.07
CA PRO A 279 -26.65 -3.22 -16.89
C PRO A 279 -27.17 -3.42 -18.30
N ILE A 280 -26.28 -3.27 -19.28
CA ILE A 280 -26.62 -3.32 -20.72
C ILE A 280 -26.09 -4.63 -21.31
N PRO A 281 -26.96 -5.60 -21.69
CA PRO A 281 -26.55 -6.76 -22.47
C PRO A 281 -26.02 -6.34 -23.84
N LEU A 282 -24.76 -6.63 -24.14
CA LEU A 282 -24.12 -6.16 -25.39
C LEU A 282 -24.41 -7.07 -26.59
N GLY A 283 -25.03 -8.22 -26.41
CA GLY A 283 -25.19 -9.20 -27.50
C GLY A 283 -23.86 -9.75 -28.01
N ILE A 284 -22.84 -9.71 -27.18
CA ILE A 284 -21.52 -10.26 -27.42
C ILE A 284 -21.32 -11.47 -26.50
N THR A 285 -20.81 -12.56 -27.04
CA THR A 285 -20.33 -13.70 -26.25
C THR A 285 -18.80 -13.63 -26.18
N VAL A 286 -18.26 -13.72 -24.97
CA VAL A 286 -16.81 -13.83 -24.76
C VAL A 286 -16.44 -15.21 -24.24
N SER A 287 -15.20 -15.66 -24.55
CA SER A 287 -14.66 -16.94 -24.05
C SER A 287 -13.16 -16.89 -23.94
N THR A 288 -12.63 -17.56 -22.92
CA THR A 288 -11.20 -17.81 -22.74
C THR A 288 -10.96 -19.15 -22.08
N GLN A 289 -9.74 -19.67 -22.18
CA GLN A 289 -9.29 -20.89 -21.50
C GLN A 289 -7.95 -20.63 -20.85
N LEU A 290 -7.89 -20.85 -19.54
CA LEU A 290 -6.68 -20.81 -18.74
C LEU A 290 -6.25 -22.24 -18.39
N ARG A 291 -4.96 -22.52 -18.49
CA ARG A 291 -4.31 -23.68 -17.87
C ARG A 291 -3.28 -23.14 -16.91
N GLN A 292 -3.21 -23.69 -15.72
CA GLN A 292 -2.34 -23.17 -14.67
C GLN A 292 -1.78 -24.29 -13.81
N THR A 293 -0.62 -24.05 -13.24
CA THR A 293 -0.16 -24.77 -12.05
C THR A 293 -0.70 -24.07 -10.81
N VAL A 294 -0.99 -24.86 -9.79
CA VAL A 294 -1.48 -24.37 -8.48
C VAL A 294 -0.58 -24.97 -7.42
N ARG A 295 -0.03 -24.14 -6.54
CA ARG A 295 0.75 -24.57 -5.39
C ARG A 295 0.29 -23.88 -4.12
N ARG A 296 0.16 -24.63 -3.01
CA ARG A 296 -0.09 -24.09 -1.68
C ARG A 296 1.24 -23.97 -0.96
N ILE A 297 1.50 -22.82 -0.45
CA ILE A 297 2.78 -22.44 0.18
C ILE A 297 2.51 -21.43 1.29
N ALA A 298 3.56 -21.08 2.01
CA ALA A 298 3.50 -19.97 2.97
C ALA A 298 4.61 -18.97 2.64
N SER A 299 4.29 -17.69 2.83
CA SER A 299 5.25 -16.58 2.83
C SER A 299 5.13 -15.86 4.16
N PRO A 300 6.22 -15.60 4.92
CA PRO A 300 6.07 -15.08 6.27
C PRO A 300 5.93 -13.55 6.31
N ASN A 301 5.03 -13.03 7.15
CA ASN A 301 5.24 -11.71 7.74
C ASN A 301 6.35 -11.81 8.78
N VAL A 302 7.12 -10.71 8.99
CA VAL A 302 8.21 -10.67 9.98
C VAL A 302 7.88 -9.62 11.04
N ALA A 303 7.77 -10.06 12.30
CA ALA A 303 7.32 -9.23 13.42
C ALA A 303 8.34 -9.17 14.56
N GLY A 304 8.76 -7.95 14.92
CA GLY A 304 9.64 -7.67 16.06
C GLY A 304 9.02 -6.66 17.01
N LEU A 305 9.11 -6.89 18.31
CA LEU A 305 8.52 -6.04 19.36
C LEU A 305 9.59 -5.37 20.22
N LEU A 306 9.49 -4.05 20.35
CA LEU A 306 10.18 -3.30 21.38
C LEU A 306 9.21 -2.99 22.52
N ARG A 307 9.48 -3.53 23.71
CA ARG A 307 8.64 -3.29 24.90
C ARG A 307 8.65 -1.83 25.32
N GLY A 308 7.46 -1.31 25.59
CA GLY A 308 7.24 0.02 26.12
C GLY A 308 7.38 0.10 27.65
N GLY A 309 7.12 1.29 28.17
CA GLY A 309 7.12 1.58 29.61
C GLY A 309 5.75 1.42 30.26
N ALA A 310 5.15 2.53 30.69
CA ALA A 310 3.93 2.50 31.50
C ALA A 310 2.66 1.99 30.78
N ARG A 311 2.67 1.97 29.44
CA ARG A 311 1.57 1.47 28.59
C ARG A 311 2.05 0.35 27.65
N ALA A 312 2.87 -0.55 28.17
CA ALA A 312 3.48 -1.62 27.40
C ALA A 312 2.49 -2.57 26.70
N GLU A 313 1.24 -2.62 27.14
CA GLU A 313 0.17 -3.43 26.54
C GLU A 313 -0.59 -2.69 25.42
N GLN A 314 -0.18 -1.47 25.08
CA GLN A 314 -0.66 -0.74 23.92
C GLN A 314 0.47 -0.63 22.90
N TYR A 315 0.13 -0.60 21.62
CA TYR A 315 1.10 -0.75 20.55
C TYR A 315 1.00 0.38 19.51
N VAL A 316 2.14 0.82 19.01
CA VAL A 316 2.24 1.53 17.73
C VAL A 316 2.89 0.57 16.76
N ALA A 317 2.23 0.29 15.64
CA ALA A 317 2.79 -0.58 14.60
C ALA A 317 3.45 0.28 13.51
N TYR A 318 4.71 -0.04 13.17
CA TYR A 318 5.31 0.37 11.91
C TYR A 318 5.21 -0.78 10.94
N MET A 319 4.82 -0.50 9.71
CA MET A 319 4.60 -1.52 8.68
C MET A 319 5.25 -1.13 7.36
N ALA A 320 5.85 -2.10 6.67
CA ALA A 320 6.36 -1.96 5.30
C ALA A 320 6.32 -3.32 4.62
N HIS A 321 5.97 -3.39 3.34
CA HIS A 321 6.10 -4.65 2.60
C HIS A 321 7.53 -4.87 2.11
N TYR A 322 7.94 -6.13 2.06
CA TYR A 322 9.30 -6.50 1.64
C TYR A 322 9.35 -7.33 0.36
N ASP A 323 8.20 -7.78 -0.13
CA ASP A 323 8.08 -8.47 -1.41
C ASP A 323 8.11 -7.49 -2.59
N HIS A 324 8.31 -8.05 -3.80
CA HIS A 324 8.08 -7.37 -5.06
C HIS A 324 7.74 -8.40 -6.14
N LEU A 325 7.79 -8.03 -7.41
CA LEU A 325 7.23 -8.82 -8.52
C LEU A 325 8.08 -10.03 -8.93
N GLY A 326 9.31 -10.18 -8.42
CA GLY A 326 10.17 -11.31 -8.73
C GLY A 326 10.88 -11.17 -10.08
N MET A 327 10.85 -12.22 -10.88
CA MET A 327 11.54 -12.29 -12.17
C MET A 327 10.55 -12.53 -13.31
N SER A 328 10.74 -11.83 -14.43
CA SER A 328 10.04 -12.12 -15.67
C SER A 328 10.80 -13.16 -16.50
N GLN A 329 10.10 -13.77 -17.49
CA GLN A 329 10.72 -14.62 -18.49
C GLN A 329 11.16 -13.83 -19.74
N ALA A 330 11.70 -12.61 -19.53
CA ALA A 330 12.15 -11.79 -20.66
C ALA A 330 13.29 -12.50 -21.42
N ALA A 331 13.15 -12.64 -22.71
CA ALA A 331 14.15 -13.30 -23.55
C ALA A 331 15.41 -12.44 -23.77
N ASN A 332 15.34 -11.13 -23.54
CA ASN A 332 16.43 -10.16 -23.73
C ASN A 332 16.29 -9.03 -22.72
N GLY A 333 17.38 -8.67 -22.04
CA GLY A 333 17.46 -7.54 -21.13
C GLY A 333 17.36 -7.96 -19.66
N ASP A 334 17.17 -6.97 -18.80
CA ASP A 334 16.95 -7.18 -17.39
C ASP A 334 15.59 -7.84 -17.14
N ALA A 335 15.59 -8.88 -16.32
CA ALA A 335 14.42 -9.68 -16.00
C ALA A 335 14.02 -9.60 -14.53
N ILE A 336 14.82 -8.93 -13.70
CA ILE A 336 14.64 -8.87 -12.26
C ILE A 336 13.92 -7.57 -11.90
N TYR A 337 12.82 -7.70 -11.17
CA TYR A 337 12.12 -6.55 -10.62
C TYR A 337 12.69 -6.27 -9.23
N ASN A 338 13.75 -5.45 -9.16
CA ASN A 338 14.48 -5.20 -7.92
C ASN A 338 13.65 -4.45 -6.88
N GLY A 339 12.70 -3.61 -7.29
CA GLY A 339 11.81 -2.90 -6.38
C GLY A 339 12.60 -2.08 -5.36
N ALA A 340 13.49 -1.21 -5.83
CA ALA A 340 14.34 -0.40 -4.95
C ALA A 340 13.52 0.71 -4.28
N ALA A 341 12.71 1.44 -5.04
CA ALA A 341 11.78 2.44 -4.52
C ALA A 341 10.52 1.76 -3.95
N ASP A 342 10.11 0.67 -4.55
CA ASP A 342 8.93 -0.12 -4.22
C ASP A 342 9.32 -1.58 -3.83
N ASN A 343 9.62 -1.91 -2.56
CA ASN A 343 9.64 -1.05 -1.38
C ASN A 343 10.88 -1.37 -0.51
N ALA A 344 12.05 -1.66 -1.16
CA ALA A 344 13.29 -1.90 -0.42
C ALA A 344 13.67 -0.71 0.47
N VAL A 345 13.45 0.52 -0.02
CA VAL A 345 13.74 1.75 0.73
C VAL A 345 12.80 1.95 1.91
N GLY A 346 11.54 1.53 1.81
CA GLY A 346 10.58 1.58 2.93
C GLY A 346 10.95 0.59 4.03
N VAL A 347 11.38 -0.63 3.66
CA VAL A 347 11.91 -1.60 4.64
C VAL A 347 13.21 -1.08 5.27
N ALA A 348 14.07 -0.41 4.51
CA ALA A 348 15.28 0.24 5.04
C ALA A 348 14.92 1.31 6.08
N ALA A 349 13.89 2.11 5.82
CA ALA A 349 13.36 3.08 6.79
C ALA A 349 12.80 2.38 8.05
N LEU A 350 12.01 1.31 7.89
CA LEU A 350 11.49 0.49 9.00
C LEU A 350 12.63 -0.01 9.91
N LEU A 351 13.68 -0.60 9.33
CA LEU A 351 14.84 -1.12 10.07
C LEU A 351 15.64 0.00 10.77
N THR A 352 15.79 1.14 10.11
CA THR A 352 16.48 2.30 10.66
C THR A 352 15.69 2.93 11.81
N ILE A 353 14.37 3.00 11.70
CA ILE A 353 13.47 3.44 12.78
C ILE A 353 13.55 2.46 13.96
N ALA A 354 13.57 1.15 13.69
CA ALA A 354 13.74 0.14 14.74
C ALA A 354 15.06 0.33 15.50
N GLU A 355 16.14 0.63 14.81
CA GLU A 355 17.44 0.93 15.45
C GLU A 355 17.38 2.21 16.29
N ALA A 356 16.72 3.26 15.81
CA ALA A 356 16.56 4.51 16.55
C ALA A 356 15.78 4.32 17.85
N PHE A 357 14.71 3.53 17.83
CA PHE A 357 13.95 3.17 19.02
C PHE A 357 14.75 2.28 19.98
N ALA A 358 15.44 1.26 19.48
CA ALA A 358 16.24 0.34 20.28
C ALA A 358 17.40 1.03 21.00
N ARG A 359 17.92 2.12 20.42
CA ARG A 359 18.99 2.95 21.00
C ARG A 359 18.47 4.15 21.81
N ALA A 360 17.17 4.30 21.96
CA ALA A 360 16.61 5.37 22.77
C ALA A 360 17.10 5.29 24.21
N PRO A 361 17.43 6.43 24.86
CA PRO A 361 17.90 6.44 26.25
C PRO A 361 16.84 5.93 27.24
N GLN A 362 15.57 5.99 26.87
CA GLN A 362 14.45 5.46 27.63
C GLN A 362 13.43 4.82 26.68
N PRO A 363 12.74 3.77 27.08
CA PRO A 363 11.72 3.15 26.24
C PRO A 363 10.54 4.11 26.00
N PRO A 364 9.84 4.00 24.87
CA PRO A 364 8.57 4.69 24.65
C PRO A 364 7.53 4.24 25.69
N GLN A 365 6.46 5.00 25.89
CA GLN A 365 5.41 4.59 26.85
C GLN A 365 4.61 3.39 26.35
N ARG A 366 4.23 3.36 25.06
CA ARG A 366 3.64 2.22 24.37
C ARG A 366 4.73 1.34 23.76
N SER A 367 4.47 0.07 23.60
CA SER A 367 5.33 -0.83 22.84
C SER A 367 5.30 -0.49 21.36
N ILE A 368 6.38 -0.79 20.64
CA ILE A 368 6.47 -0.59 19.19
C ILE A 368 6.56 -1.96 18.52
N LEU A 369 5.60 -2.25 17.65
CA LEU A 369 5.63 -3.40 16.76
C LEU A 369 6.22 -2.98 15.41
N PHE A 370 7.26 -3.68 14.98
CA PHE A 370 7.81 -3.57 13.62
C PHE A 370 7.34 -4.77 12.83
N LEU A 371 6.59 -4.53 11.76
CA LEU A 371 5.93 -5.56 10.95
C LEU A 371 6.33 -5.39 9.49
N ALA A 372 7.21 -6.26 8.99
CA ALA A 372 7.47 -6.36 7.57
C ALA A 372 6.52 -7.39 6.96
N VAL A 373 5.67 -6.98 6.03
CA VAL A 373 4.63 -7.83 5.45
C VAL A 373 5.01 -8.36 4.09
N THR A 374 4.44 -9.50 3.74
CA THR A 374 4.63 -10.20 2.46
C THR A 374 3.43 -10.01 1.54
N ALA A 375 3.65 -10.22 0.25
CA ALA A 375 2.59 -10.31 -0.77
C ALA A 375 1.66 -9.09 -0.82
N GLU A 376 2.21 -7.90 -0.62
CA GLU A 376 1.55 -6.62 -0.84
C GLU A 376 1.15 -6.50 -2.31
N GLU A 377 2.08 -6.75 -3.21
CA GLU A 377 1.96 -6.69 -4.66
C GLU A 377 0.90 -7.63 -5.26
N SER A 378 0.49 -8.60 -4.47
CA SER A 378 -0.56 -9.56 -4.81
C SER A 378 -1.94 -9.15 -4.25
N GLY A 379 -2.09 -7.93 -3.75
CA GLY A 379 -3.32 -7.38 -3.20
C GLY A 379 -3.37 -7.36 -1.68
N LEU A 380 -2.30 -6.89 -1.02
CA LEU A 380 -2.21 -6.65 0.43
C LEU A 380 -2.36 -7.92 1.27
N LEU A 381 -1.89 -9.08 0.76
CA LEU A 381 -2.25 -10.37 1.38
C LEU A 381 -1.66 -10.55 2.79
N GLY A 382 -0.42 -10.12 3.00
CA GLY A 382 0.26 -10.22 4.29
C GLY A 382 -0.41 -9.38 5.38
N SER A 383 -0.71 -8.13 5.07
CA SER A 383 -1.41 -7.23 5.99
C SER A 383 -2.87 -7.64 6.21
N ALA A 384 -3.56 -8.12 5.16
CA ALA A 384 -4.91 -8.65 5.27
C ALA A 384 -4.96 -9.90 6.17
N TYR A 385 -3.97 -10.80 6.04
CA TYR A 385 -3.85 -11.96 6.91
C TYR A 385 -3.58 -11.54 8.36
N TYR A 386 -2.65 -10.60 8.58
CA TYR A 386 -2.40 -10.04 9.91
C TYR A 386 -3.65 -9.41 10.53
N ALA A 387 -4.42 -8.65 9.77
CA ALA A 387 -5.67 -8.04 10.25
C ALA A 387 -6.72 -9.07 10.68
N GLN A 388 -6.76 -10.24 10.03
CA GLN A 388 -7.66 -11.35 10.36
C GLN A 388 -7.11 -12.28 11.46
N ASN A 389 -5.79 -12.39 11.58
CA ASN A 389 -5.07 -13.26 12.51
C ASN A 389 -4.00 -12.45 13.25
N PRO A 390 -4.38 -11.45 14.05
CA PRO A 390 -3.43 -10.53 14.64
C PRO A 390 -2.55 -11.20 15.70
N LEU A 391 -1.24 -10.97 15.64
CA LEU A 391 -0.27 -11.41 16.65
C LEU A 391 -0.42 -10.66 17.98
N LEU A 392 -0.93 -9.43 17.92
CA LEU A 392 -1.21 -8.58 19.06
C LEU A 392 -2.64 -8.02 18.96
N PRO A 393 -3.33 -7.77 20.10
CA PRO A 393 -4.72 -7.32 20.08
C PRO A 393 -4.90 -6.00 19.29
N LEU A 394 -5.75 -6.00 18.27
CA LEU A 394 -6.03 -4.82 17.46
C LEU A 394 -6.66 -3.68 18.27
N ALA A 395 -7.51 -4.00 19.26
CA ALA A 395 -8.08 -3.02 20.17
C ALA A 395 -7.01 -2.22 20.95
N GLN A 396 -5.84 -2.83 21.21
CA GLN A 396 -4.72 -2.21 21.89
C GLN A 396 -3.73 -1.55 20.93
N THR A 397 -3.88 -1.72 19.62
CA THR A 397 -3.06 -1.04 18.61
C THR A 397 -3.55 0.40 18.46
N ALA A 398 -2.72 1.34 18.90
CA ALA A 398 -3.01 2.77 18.90
C ALA A 398 -3.07 3.33 17.47
N ALA A 399 -2.06 2.99 16.67
CA ALA A 399 -1.98 3.40 15.27
C ALA A 399 -1.07 2.45 14.49
N VAL A 400 -1.26 2.42 13.17
CA VAL A 400 -0.27 1.89 12.22
C VAL A 400 0.35 3.04 11.45
N VAL A 401 1.68 3.03 11.33
CA VAL A 401 2.48 3.92 10.49
C VAL A 401 3.00 3.08 9.34
N ASN A 402 2.38 3.22 8.18
CA ASN A 402 2.77 2.48 6.98
C ASN A 402 3.87 3.21 6.22
N ILE A 403 4.84 2.45 5.72
CA ILE A 403 5.98 2.94 4.95
C ILE A 403 6.00 2.19 3.64
N ASP A 404 5.47 2.84 2.61
CA ASP A 404 5.41 2.30 1.26
C ASP A 404 6.06 3.33 0.33
N GLY A 405 7.36 3.11 0.08
CA GLY A 405 8.23 4.09 -0.53
C GLY A 405 8.88 5.06 0.46
N ALA A 406 9.81 5.86 -0.03
CA ALA A 406 10.42 6.98 0.69
C ALA A 406 10.93 8.04 -0.29
N ASN A 407 11.21 9.24 0.22
CA ASN A 407 11.67 10.37 -0.59
C ASN A 407 13.12 10.17 -1.07
N THR A 408 13.31 9.97 -2.36
CA THR A 408 14.62 9.79 -3.01
C THR A 408 15.07 10.99 -3.86
N ILE A 409 14.25 12.05 -3.91
CA ILE A 409 14.48 13.21 -4.80
C ILE A 409 15.03 14.45 -4.09
N GLY A 410 15.35 14.33 -2.81
CA GLY A 410 15.89 15.39 -1.96
C GLY A 410 14.89 15.95 -0.96
N PRO A 411 15.37 16.76 0.01
CA PRO A 411 14.52 17.30 1.08
C PRO A 411 13.40 18.19 0.54
N THR A 412 12.23 18.13 1.17
CA THR A 412 11.05 18.89 0.78
C THR A 412 10.63 19.87 1.88
N ARG A 413 9.87 20.92 1.49
CA ARG A 413 9.23 21.85 2.44
C ARG A 413 7.90 21.35 2.94
N ASP A 414 7.36 20.34 2.29
CA ASP A 414 6.06 19.76 2.56
C ASP A 414 6.13 18.25 2.71
N ILE A 415 5.06 17.69 3.23
CA ILE A 415 4.81 16.25 3.28
C ILE A 415 3.35 16.01 2.93
N THR A 416 3.07 14.98 2.15
CA THR A 416 1.71 14.59 1.78
C THR A 416 1.18 13.55 2.76
N VAL A 417 -0.02 13.79 3.32
CA VAL A 417 -0.74 12.81 4.13
C VAL A 417 -1.83 12.18 3.29
N VAL A 418 -1.67 10.92 2.98
CA VAL A 418 -2.68 10.13 2.27
C VAL A 418 -3.76 9.72 3.28
N GLY A 419 -4.99 10.22 3.08
CA GLY A 419 -6.08 10.05 4.04
C GLY A 419 -6.19 11.19 5.07
N TYR A 420 -5.63 12.37 4.78
CA TYR A 420 -5.78 13.57 5.61
C TYR A 420 -7.26 13.87 5.88
N GLY A 421 -7.59 14.21 7.12
CA GLY A 421 -8.97 14.47 7.56
C GLY A 421 -9.71 13.24 8.08
N LYS A 422 -9.13 12.03 8.04
CA LYS A 422 -9.79 10.81 8.49
C LYS A 422 -9.66 10.54 10.01
N SER A 423 -8.60 11.05 10.67
CA SER A 423 -8.34 10.77 12.09
C SER A 423 -7.70 11.95 12.83
N ASP A 424 -7.68 11.91 14.15
CA ASP A 424 -6.98 12.88 15.00
C ASP A 424 -5.44 12.75 14.94
N LEU A 425 -4.93 11.73 14.25
CA LEU A 425 -3.50 11.58 13.95
C LEU A 425 -2.96 12.71 13.07
N ASP A 426 -3.80 13.41 12.32
CA ASP A 426 -3.40 14.57 11.52
C ASP A 426 -2.68 15.62 12.37
N GLY A 427 -3.20 15.90 13.57
CA GLY A 427 -2.55 16.82 14.51
C GLY A 427 -1.18 16.36 15.00
N VAL A 428 -0.95 15.04 15.05
CA VAL A 428 0.37 14.48 15.39
C VAL A 428 1.34 14.68 14.23
N VAL A 429 0.88 14.43 13.00
CA VAL A 429 1.70 14.63 11.79
C VAL A 429 2.04 16.11 11.61
N GLU A 430 1.07 17.01 11.80
CA GLU A 430 1.29 18.46 11.73
C GLU A 430 2.33 18.95 12.75
N ALA A 431 2.23 18.47 14.00
CA ALA A 431 3.19 18.82 15.04
C ALA A 431 4.61 18.28 14.76
N ALA A 432 4.72 17.07 14.20
CA ALA A 432 6.00 16.48 13.83
C ALA A 432 6.62 17.18 12.60
N ALA A 433 5.84 17.41 11.56
CA ALA A 433 6.26 18.13 10.36
C ALA A 433 6.71 19.56 10.68
N GLY A 434 5.92 20.27 11.50
CA GLY A 434 6.26 21.63 11.96
C GLY A 434 7.57 21.69 12.74
N ALA A 435 7.91 20.66 13.54
CA ALA A 435 9.19 20.57 14.23
C ALA A 435 10.40 20.44 13.28
N LEU A 436 10.19 19.90 12.09
CA LEU A 436 11.17 19.82 11.01
C LEU A 436 11.10 20.98 10.00
N GLY A 437 10.23 21.98 10.26
CA GLY A 437 10.02 23.12 9.37
C GLY A 437 9.28 22.77 8.08
N MET A 438 8.52 21.67 8.08
CA MET A 438 7.72 21.21 6.96
C MET A 438 6.24 21.60 7.14
N THR A 439 5.53 21.71 6.03
CA THR A 439 4.06 21.88 6.00
C THR A 439 3.39 20.59 5.59
N VAL A 440 2.22 20.31 6.16
CA VAL A 440 1.39 19.16 5.77
C VAL A 440 0.50 19.55 4.59
N LYS A 441 0.41 18.68 3.62
CA LYS A 441 -0.51 18.76 2.48
C LYS A 441 -1.43 17.54 2.49
N PRO A 442 -2.70 17.66 2.10
CA PRO A 442 -3.54 16.52 1.80
C PRO A 442 -3.00 15.79 0.56
N ASP A 443 -3.57 14.61 0.28
CA ASP A 443 -3.24 13.84 -0.94
C ASP A 443 -3.27 14.74 -2.18
N GLN A 444 -2.17 14.75 -2.93
CA GLN A 444 -2.01 15.59 -4.13
C GLN A 444 -2.54 14.90 -5.40
N PHE A 445 -2.88 13.60 -5.30
CA PHE A 445 -3.44 12.77 -6.37
C PHE A 445 -4.65 11.96 -5.86
N PRO A 446 -5.67 12.63 -5.26
CA PRO A 446 -6.75 11.94 -4.56
C PRO A 446 -7.57 11.01 -5.49
N GLU A 447 -7.59 11.31 -6.80
CA GLU A 447 -8.23 10.50 -7.83
C GLU A 447 -7.55 9.14 -8.07
N GLN A 448 -6.34 8.93 -7.53
CA GLN A 448 -5.60 7.67 -7.63
C GLN A 448 -5.91 6.71 -6.49
N GLY A 449 -6.53 7.19 -5.39
CA GLY A 449 -6.97 6.39 -4.27
C GLY A 449 -5.86 5.65 -3.53
N PHE A 450 -4.71 6.28 -3.35
CA PHE A 450 -3.53 5.69 -2.70
C PHE A 450 -3.83 5.14 -1.31
N PHE A 451 -4.78 5.74 -0.57
CA PHE A 451 -5.19 5.24 0.74
C PHE A 451 -5.63 3.76 0.72
N TYR A 452 -6.24 3.31 -0.37
CA TYR A 452 -6.77 1.96 -0.53
C TYR A 452 -5.82 1.02 -1.29
N ARG A 453 -4.58 1.45 -1.56
CA ARG A 453 -3.62 0.73 -2.40
C ARG A 453 -2.45 0.15 -1.63
N SER A 454 -2.29 0.46 -0.34
CA SER A 454 -1.19 -0.02 0.48
C SER A 454 -1.68 -0.60 1.82
N ASP A 455 -0.80 -1.24 2.52
CA ASP A 455 -1.04 -2.17 3.65
C ASP A 455 -1.78 -1.56 4.84
N GLN A 456 -1.66 -0.25 5.11
CA GLN A 456 -2.42 0.41 6.19
C GLN A 456 -3.93 0.20 6.03
N PHE A 457 -4.40 0.05 4.80
CA PHE A 457 -5.81 -0.14 4.52
C PHE A 457 -6.36 -1.42 5.14
N SER A 458 -5.59 -2.50 5.14
CA SER A 458 -5.99 -3.77 5.79
C SER A 458 -6.27 -3.59 7.28
N LEU A 459 -5.46 -2.76 7.98
CA LEU A 459 -5.64 -2.48 9.39
C LEU A 459 -6.72 -1.42 9.63
N ALA A 460 -6.85 -0.44 8.74
CA ALA A 460 -7.93 0.54 8.79
C ALA A 460 -9.31 -0.13 8.69
N LYS A 461 -9.49 -1.11 7.81
CA LYS A 461 -10.73 -1.90 7.66
C LYS A 461 -11.20 -2.58 8.96
N VAL A 462 -10.26 -2.93 9.83
CA VAL A 462 -10.56 -3.52 11.15
C VAL A 462 -10.47 -2.49 12.29
N GLY A 463 -10.49 -1.20 11.94
CA GLY A 463 -10.66 -0.07 12.86
C GLY A 463 -9.39 0.55 13.40
N VAL A 464 -8.19 0.07 13.08
CA VAL A 464 -6.94 0.67 13.58
C VAL A 464 -6.67 2.00 12.86
N PRO A 465 -6.52 3.15 13.57
CA PRO A 465 -6.13 4.40 12.95
C PRO A 465 -4.79 4.30 12.22
N ALA A 466 -4.70 4.89 11.04
CA ALA A 466 -3.57 4.70 10.15
C ALA A 466 -2.95 6.02 9.68
N ILE A 467 -1.63 6.01 9.52
CA ILE A 467 -0.83 7.06 8.91
C ILE A 467 -0.14 6.46 7.68
N TYR A 468 -0.30 7.13 6.55
CA TYR A 468 0.46 6.87 5.34
C TYR A 468 0.92 8.18 4.74
N LEU A 469 2.23 8.32 4.54
CA LEU A 469 2.85 9.55 4.05
C LEU A 469 3.49 9.30 2.68
N ASP A 470 3.15 10.15 1.73
CA ASP A 470 3.89 10.28 0.47
C ASP A 470 4.90 11.43 0.56
N PRO A 471 6.02 11.38 -0.18
CA PRO A 471 6.95 12.48 -0.28
C PRO A 471 6.24 13.78 -0.68
N GLY A 472 6.70 14.90 -0.11
CA GLY A 472 6.28 16.22 -0.55
C GLY A 472 6.76 16.52 -1.97
N LEU A 473 6.09 17.44 -2.64
CA LEU A 473 6.41 17.84 -4.01
C LEU A 473 7.25 19.13 -4.10
N GLU A 474 7.34 19.89 -3.00
CA GLU A 474 8.10 21.15 -2.93
C GLU A 474 9.57 20.90 -2.57
N VAL A 475 10.34 20.33 -3.52
CA VAL A 475 11.75 19.96 -3.30
C VAL A 475 12.63 21.21 -3.11
N ILE A 476 13.42 21.25 -2.02
CA ILE A 476 14.26 22.40 -1.67
C ILE A 476 15.34 22.64 -2.73
N GLY A 477 15.39 23.87 -3.25
CA GLY A 477 16.38 24.25 -4.27
C GLY A 477 16.06 23.80 -5.69
N LYS A 478 14.87 23.25 -5.94
CA LYS A 478 14.39 22.85 -7.25
C LYS A 478 13.21 23.73 -7.73
N PRO A 479 12.88 23.72 -9.04
CA PRO A 479 11.66 24.35 -9.56
C PRO A 479 10.38 23.79 -8.91
N GLU A 480 9.31 24.58 -8.90
CA GLU A 480 8.04 24.26 -8.24
C GLU A 480 7.41 22.94 -8.70
N ASP A 481 7.54 22.61 -9.99
CA ASP A 481 6.98 21.42 -10.61
C ASP A 481 7.91 20.18 -10.57
N TYR A 482 9.13 20.33 -10.04
CA TYR A 482 10.15 19.28 -10.06
C TYR A 482 9.70 17.98 -9.38
N GLY A 483 9.10 18.08 -8.19
CA GLY A 483 8.63 16.89 -7.46
C GLY A 483 7.54 16.14 -8.23
N LYS A 484 6.58 16.88 -8.79
CA LYS A 484 5.51 16.31 -9.64
C LYS A 484 6.06 15.66 -10.91
N GLN A 485 7.05 16.29 -11.55
CA GLN A 485 7.71 15.71 -12.72
C GLN A 485 8.41 14.40 -12.36
N LYS A 486 9.13 14.34 -11.22
CA LYS A 486 9.81 13.13 -10.76
C LYS A 486 8.83 12.00 -10.41
N HIS A 487 7.72 12.33 -9.75
CA HIS A 487 6.64 11.35 -9.51
C HIS A 487 6.10 10.78 -10.83
N ASN A 488 5.77 11.63 -11.78
CA ASN A 488 5.25 11.20 -13.09
C ASN A 488 6.29 10.38 -13.88
N GLU A 489 7.58 10.76 -13.83
CA GLU A 489 8.68 10.02 -14.46
C GLU A 489 8.79 8.60 -13.86
N TYR A 490 8.74 8.48 -12.52
CA TYR A 490 8.77 7.19 -11.84
C TYR A 490 7.59 6.30 -12.25
N VAL A 491 6.36 6.79 -12.18
CA VAL A 491 5.16 6.04 -12.56
C VAL A 491 5.20 5.63 -14.05
N ALA A 492 5.69 6.51 -14.91
CA ALA A 492 5.75 6.24 -16.35
C ALA A 492 6.85 5.25 -16.75
N ASN A 493 7.95 5.17 -16.02
CA ASN A 493 9.14 4.45 -16.47
C ASN A 493 9.56 3.30 -15.57
N ASP A 494 9.49 3.47 -14.24
CA ASP A 494 10.13 2.58 -13.28
C ASP A 494 9.13 1.78 -12.44
N TYR A 495 7.96 2.32 -12.14
CA TYR A 495 6.94 1.66 -11.31
C TYR A 495 6.54 0.31 -11.89
N HIS A 496 6.78 -0.77 -11.12
CA HIS A 496 6.58 -2.17 -11.52
C HIS A 496 7.36 -2.56 -12.79
N GLN A 497 8.56 -2.03 -12.94
CA GLN A 497 9.47 -2.36 -14.03
C GLN A 497 10.84 -2.81 -13.48
N PRO A 498 11.62 -3.60 -14.24
CA PRO A 498 12.98 -3.96 -13.84
C PRO A 498 13.90 -2.75 -13.62
N SER A 499 13.56 -1.61 -14.20
CA SER A 499 14.30 -0.36 -14.02
C SER A 499 14.09 0.32 -12.66
N ASP A 500 13.24 -0.22 -11.76
CA ASP A 500 13.15 0.26 -10.36
C ASP A 500 14.35 -0.23 -9.55
N GLU A 501 15.48 0.40 -9.80
CA GLU A 501 16.78 0.20 -9.15
C GLU A 501 17.23 1.46 -8.44
N ILE A 502 18.25 1.34 -7.59
CA ILE A 502 18.89 2.50 -6.98
C ILE A 502 19.55 3.35 -8.07
N LYS A 503 19.04 4.56 -8.28
CA LYS A 503 19.58 5.47 -9.30
C LYS A 503 20.79 6.27 -8.76
N PRO A 504 21.74 6.62 -9.64
CA PRO A 504 22.89 7.44 -9.25
C PRO A 504 22.52 8.85 -8.76
N ASP A 505 21.35 9.37 -9.14
CA ASP A 505 20.85 10.69 -8.78
C ASP A 505 19.93 10.69 -7.56
N TRP A 506 19.75 9.56 -6.85
CA TRP A 506 19.01 9.53 -5.60
C TRP A 506 19.66 10.43 -4.55
N ASP A 507 18.88 11.33 -3.99
CA ASP A 507 19.29 12.19 -2.88
C ASP A 507 18.80 11.63 -1.55
N TRP A 508 19.65 10.84 -0.92
CA TRP A 508 19.38 10.19 0.37
C TRP A 508 19.08 11.17 1.52
N SER A 509 19.38 12.46 1.37
CA SER A 509 19.01 13.45 2.39
C SER A 509 17.48 13.64 2.47
N GLY A 510 16.76 13.44 1.37
CA GLY A 510 15.30 13.36 1.34
C GLY A 510 14.78 12.14 2.10
N THR A 511 15.40 10.97 1.89
CA THR A 511 15.06 9.72 2.60
C THR A 511 15.29 9.86 4.11
N VAL A 512 16.40 10.49 4.51
CA VAL A 512 16.68 10.80 5.93
C VAL A 512 15.63 11.71 6.53
N GLN A 513 15.24 12.77 5.83
CA GLN A 513 14.19 13.70 6.30
C GLN A 513 12.86 12.96 6.50
N HIS A 514 12.43 12.17 5.52
CA HIS A 514 11.19 11.40 5.57
C HIS A 514 11.22 10.38 6.72
N THR A 515 12.29 9.60 6.84
CA THR A 515 12.46 8.60 7.91
C THR A 515 12.45 9.23 9.31
N ARG A 516 13.08 10.40 9.48
CA ARG A 516 13.05 11.15 10.75
C ARG A 516 11.66 11.68 11.09
N LEU A 517 10.90 12.09 10.09
CA LEU A 517 9.51 12.49 10.30
C LEU A 517 8.67 11.30 10.78
N LEU A 518 8.75 10.15 10.11
CA LEU A 518 8.05 8.93 10.52
C LEU A 518 8.45 8.50 11.94
N LEU A 519 9.75 8.58 12.28
CA LEU A 519 10.27 8.28 13.62
C LEU A 519 9.65 9.20 14.69
N ASP A 520 9.59 10.51 14.46
CA ASP A 520 9.01 11.49 15.41
C ASP A 520 7.50 11.29 15.57
N ILE A 521 6.79 10.99 14.48
CA ILE A 521 5.35 10.68 14.51
C ILE A 521 5.07 9.49 15.43
N GLY A 522 5.71 8.35 15.18
CA GLY A 522 5.45 7.17 16.01
C GLY A 522 5.91 7.34 17.46
N TRP A 523 6.99 8.10 17.71
CA TRP A 523 7.38 8.47 19.06
C TRP A 523 6.28 9.28 19.76
N ARG A 524 5.72 10.30 19.11
CA ARG A 524 4.63 11.12 19.66
C ARG A 524 3.41 10.28 19.96
N VAL A 525 2.98 9.43 19.03
CA VAL A 525 1.85 8.50 19.25
C VAL A 525 2.14 7.58 20.43
N ALA A 526 3.37 7.08 20.56
CA ALA A 526 3.75 6.22 21.67
C ALA A 526 3.74 6.93 23.04
N GLN A 527 3.87 8.26 23.08
CA GLN A 527 3.85 9.06 24.31
C GLN A 527 2.46 9.57 24.71
N GLN A 528 1.48 9.61 23.81
CA GLN A 528 0.13 10.11 24.10
C GLN A 528 -0.57 9.28 25.18
N GLN A 529 -1.42 9.92 26.00
CA GLN A 529 -2.22 9.21 27.02
C GLN A 529 -3.38 8.46 26.37
N GLU A 530 -4.13 9.12 25.50
CA GLU A 530 -5.30 8.56 24.85
C GLU A 530 -4.93 7.77 23.59
N LEU A 531 -5.80 6.84 23.21
CA LEU A 531 -5.69 6.17 21.91
C LEU A 531 -6.20 7.11 20.82
N PRO A 532 -5.52 7.19 19.67
CA PRO A 532 -6.02 7.90 18.51
C PRO A 532 -7.38 7.40 18.04
N ARG A 533 -8.15 8.29 17.41
CA ARG A 533 -9.53 8.03 16.98
C ARG A 533 -9.73 8.42 15.52
N TRP A 534 -10.60 7.68 14.85
CA TRP A 534 -11.16 8.11 13.59
C TRP A 534 -12.12 9.28 13.79
N ASN A 535 -12.17 10.19 12.83
CA ASN A 535 -13.16 11.27 12.80
C ASN A 535 -14.56 10.71 12.54
N GLU A 536 -15.61 11.45 12.88
CA GLU A 536 -17.01 11.00 12.78
C GLU A 536 -17.42 10.57 11.36
N SER A 537 -16.85 11.18 10.33
CA SER A 537 -17.11 10.87 8.92
C SER A 537 -16.26 9.75 8.36
N ALA A 538 -15.31 9.20 9.13
CA ALA A 538 -14.43 8.16 8.64
C ALA A 538 -15.14 6.80 8.56
N GLU A 539 -15.05 6.15 7.41
CA GLU A 539 -15.68 4.86 7.11
C GLU A 539 -15.23 3.71 8.04
N PHE A 540 -14.08 3.88 8.73
CA PHE A 540 -13.50 2.87 9.63
C PHE A 540 -13.89 3.05 11.09
N LYS A 541 -14.58 4.14 11.45
CA LYS A 541 -14.92 4.47 12.85
C LYS A 541 -15.78 3.38 13.50
N ALA A 542 -16.80 2.91 12.80
CA ALA A 542 -17.69 1.87 13.34
C ALA A 542 -16.94 0.58 13.70
N ALA A 543 -15.96 0.18 12.87
CA ALA A 543 -15.13 -0.99 13.14
C ALA A 543 -14.23 -0.76 14.38
N ARG A 544 -13.72 0.48 14.57
CA ARG A 544 -12.94 0.83 15.77
C ARG A 544 -13.77 0.78 17.02
N ASP A 545 -14.94 1.40 17.00
CA ASP A 545 -15.84 1.45 18.15
C ASP A 545 -16.22 0.03 18.59
N ALA A 546 -16.58 -0.84 17.64
CA ALA A 546 -16.87 -2.25 17.93
C ALA A 546 -15.67 -3.05 18.46
N SER A 547 -14.44 -2.68 18.12
CA SER A 547 -13.23 -3.35 18.62
C SER A 547 -12.86 -2.95 20.05
N LEU A 548 -13.38 -1.83 20.54
CA LEU A 548 -13.10 -1.28 21.86
C LEU A 548 -14.18 -1.65 22.91
N GLU A 549 -15.34 -2.14 22.47
CA GLU A 549 -16.40 -2.71 23.32
C GLU A 549 -16.06 -4.13 23.79
#